data_ca746b60ac8bf441f679b8be90f30737
#
_entry.id   ca746b60ac8bf441f679b8be90f30737
#
_cell.length_a   1.000
_cell.length_b   1.000
_cell.length_c   1.000
_cell.angle_alpha   90.00
_cell.angle_beta   90.00
_cell.angle_gamma   90.00
#
_symmetry.space_group_name_H-M   'P 1'
#
loop_
_entity.id
_entity.type
_entity.pdbx_description
1 polymer ?
#
loop_
_entity_poly.entity_id
_entity_poly.type
_entity_poly.pdbx_seq_one_letter_code
_entity_poly.pdbx_strand_id
1 'polypeptide(L)'
;SQPPATWMEAVGTLAETLRFTYSETLGKWPIGDLAFGIKYLMRRQGNLHVAGVYAGSNCIELKGPEVMEELIVLRRLIDLCFLFSKKSFPVFLELAGFSQVDVLIEEPKAGILKPAHTILRDECTKSFLVLIRGTHSMKDTLTAVTGAVVPFHHSVLDEGGISKLVLGYAHCGMVAAARWIARGITPCLLQAITQCPEYQIKIVGHSLGGGTAALLTYILREHTEFSTTTCVAFAPASCMTWELAESGKHFITTIVNGADLVPTVSTASIDDLRSEV
;
A
#
# COMPACT_ATOMS: atom_id res chain seq x y z
N SER A 1 15.91 4.26 7.63
CA SER A 1 16.11 3.92 9.06
C SER A 1 16.17 2.41 9.22
N GLN A 2 17.08 1.92 10.05
CA GLN A 2 17.11 0.50 10.40
C GLN A 2 15.96 0.19 11.38
N PRO A 3 15.33 -1.00 11.31
CA PRO A 3 14.30 -1.37 12.28
C PRO A 3 14.90 -1.45 13.68
N PRO A 4 14.15 -1.00 14.73
CA PRO A 4 14.63 -1.04 16.10
C PRO A 4 14.97 -2.48 16.52
N ALA A 5 16.10 -2.64 17.20
CA ALA A 5 16.65 -3.94 17.59
C ALA A 5 15.95 -4.54 18.83
N THR A 6 15.42 -3.67 19.71
CA THR A 6 14.78 -4.07 20.96
C THR A 6 13.35 -3.52 21.08
N TRP A 7 12.52 -4.17 21.91
CA TRP A 7 11.17 -3.67 22.18
C TRP A 7 11.16 -2.32 22.91
N MET A 8 12.18 -2.02 23.71
CA MET A 8 12.32 -0.72 24.39
C MET A 8 12.60 0.40 23.38
N GLU A 9 13.46 0.16 22.40
CA GLU A 9 13.69 1.09 21.29
C GLU A 9 12.41 1.27 20.45
N ALA A 10 11.64 0.19 20.26
CA ALA A 10 10.36 0.25 19.57
C ALA A 10 9.35 1.15 20.31
N VAL A 11 9.23 0.99 21.62
CA VAL A 11 8.36 1.83 22.46
C VAL A 11 8.87 3.27 22.50
N GLY A 12 10.18 3.48 22.60
CA GLY A 12 10.79 4.81 22.54
C GLY A 12 10.49 5.52 21.22
N THR A 13 10.69 4.84 20.10
CA THR A 13 10.39 5.36 18.76
C THR A 13 8.89 5.65 18.60
N LEU A 14 8.02 4.77 19.11
CA LEU A 14 6.57 4.99 19.11
C LEU A 14 6.19 6.23 19.90
N ALA A 15 6.69 6.34 21.14
CA ALA A 15 6.42 7.47 22.03
C ALA A 15 6.90 8.79 21.43
N GLU A 16 8.08 8.80 20.82
CA GLU A 16 8.67 9.97 20.18
C GLU A 16 7.89 10.36 18.91
N THR A 17 7.50 9.37 18.10
CA THR A 17 6.70 9.61 16.90
C THR A 17 5.29 10.09 17.25
N LEU A 18 4.63 9.49 18.24
CA LEU A 18 3.33 9.95 18.73
C LEU A 18 3.41 11.36 19.32
N ARG A 19 4.45 11.64 20.09
CA ARG A 19 4.68 12.97 20.67
C ARG A 19 4.91 14.01 19.57
N PHE A 20 5.72 13.69 18.58
CA PHE A 20 5.98 14.56 17.44
C PHE A 20 4.69 14.78 16.63
N THR A 21 4.01 13.72 16.21
CA THR A 21 2.75 13.79 15.45
C THR A 21 1.67 14.58 16.21
N TYR A 22 1.51 14.30 17.53
CA TYR A 22 0.56 15.03 18.34
C TYR A 22 0.93 16.51 18.52
N SER A 23 2.20 16.83 18.78
CA SER A 23 2.65 18.22 18.96
C SER A 23 2.56 19.04 17.69
N GLU A 24 2.83 18.45 16.54
CA GLU A 24 2.83 19.14 15.25
C GLU A 24 1.44 19.20 14.60
N THR A 25 0.57 18.21 14.85
CA THR A 25 -0.76 18.14 14.19
C THR A 25 -1.91 18.53 15.11
N LEU A 26 -2.08 17.85 16.24
CA LEU A 26 -3.25 17.98 17.12
C LEU A 26 -2.97 18.75 18.41
N GLY A 27 -1.73 18.79 18.89
CA GLY A 27 -1.38 19.37 20.20
C GLY A 27 -1.55 20.88 20.30
N LYS A 28 -1.77 21.58 19.20
CA LYS A 28 -2.03 23.03 19.14
C LYS A 28 -3.52 23.37 19.14
N TRP A 29 -4.39 22.37 19.17
CA TRP A 29 -5.83 22.55 19.06
C TRP A 29 -6.59 22.06 20.29
N PRO A 30 -7.47 22.88 20.84
CA PRO A 30 -8.48 22.38 21.77
C PRO A 30 -9.37 21.36 21.05
N ILE A 31 -9.58 20.20 21.67
CA ILE A 31 -10.41 19.12 21.11
C ILE A 31 -11.81 19.62 20.75
N GLY A 32 -12.31 20.62 21.49
CA GLY A 32 -13.61 21.27 21.23
C GLY A 32 -13.64 21.99 19.89
N ASP A 33 -12.59 22.70 19.54
CA ASP A 33 -12.51 23.47 18.27
C ASP A 33 -12.44 22.53 17.07
N LEU A 34 -11.67 21.44 17.18
CA LEU A 34 -11.62 20.38 16.16
C LEU A 34 -13.00 19.75 15.96
N ALA A 35 -13.71 19.40 17.05
CA ALA A 35 -15.04 18.81 16.95
C ALA A 35 -16.06 19.78 16.34
N PHE A 36 -15.97 21.07 16.69
CA PHE A 36 -16.83 22.12 16.12
C PHE A 36 -16.56 22.34 14.63
N GLY A 37 -15.28 22.44 14.24
CA GLY A 37 -14.85 22.61 12.85
C GLY A 37 -15.28 21.42 11.98
N ILE A 38 -15.05 20.18 12.40
CA ILE A 38 -15.53 18.99 11.69
C ILE A 38 -17.05 19.03 11.51
N LYS A 39 -17.80 19.37 12.57
CA LYS A 39 -19.27 19.51 12.48
C LYS A 39 -19.70 20.59 11.51
N TYR A 40 -18.98 21.71 11.47
CA TYR A 40 -19.24 22.80 10.53
C TYR A 40 -18.98 22.36 9.08
N LEU A 41 -17.83 21.73 8.81
CA LEU A 41 -17.46 21.22 7.49
C LEU A 41 -18.47 20.17 7.00
N MET A 42 -18.90 19.24 7.86
CA MET A 42 -19.94 18.27 7.53
C MET A 42 -21.27 18.93 7.15
N ARG A 43 -21.65 20.01 7.85
CA ARG A 43 -22.88 20.78 7.50
C ARG A 43 -22.72 21.54 6.19
N ARG A 44 -21.55 22.12 5.93
CA ARG A 44 -21.25 22.85 4.68
C ARG A 44 -21.23 21.89 3.49
N GLN A 45 -20.72 20.70 3.65
CA GLN A 45 -20.66 19.67 2.60
C GLN A 45 -22.06 19.15 2.23
N GLY A 46 -23.02 19.17 3.18
CA GLY A 46 -24.40 18.73 2.95
C GLY A 46 -24.48 17.25 2.52
N ASN A 47 -25.40 16.98 1.58
CA ASN A 47 -25.62 15.64 1.03
C ASN A 47 -24.81 15.35 -0.25
N LEU A 48 -23.76 16.11 -0.52
CA LEU A 48 -22.89 15.85 -1.67
C LEU A 48 -22.21 14.49 -1.48
N HIS A 49 -22.36 13.60 -2.45
CA HIS A 49 -21.63 12.34 -2.46
C HIS A 49 -20.13 12.65 -2.59
N VAL A 50 -19.39 12.37 -1.52
CA VAL A 50 -17.94 12.60 -1.43
C VAL A 50 -17.20 11.95 -2.62
N ALA A 51 -17.62 10.75 -3.03
CA ALA A 51 -17.08 10.08 -4.21
C ALA A 51 -17.22 10.92 -5.50
N GLY A 52 -18.34 11.66 -5.68
CA GLY A 52 -18.54 12.53 -6.84
C GLY A 52 -17.69 13.80 -6.81
N VAL A 53 -17.34 14.30 -5.62
CA VAL A 53 -16.49 15.50 -5.46
C VAL A 53 -15.03 15.21 -5.72
N TYR A 54 -14.55 14.04 -5.28
CA TYR A 54 -13.13 13.66 -5.39
C TYR A 54 -12.79 12.80 -6.62
N ALA A 55 -13.80 12.28 -7.34
CA ALA A 55 -13.57 11.54 -8.58
C ALA A 55 -12.97 12.40 -9.72
N GLY A 56 -13.02 13.73 -9.57
CA GLY A 56 -12.54 14.68 -10.57
C GLY A 56 -13.47 14.83 -11.77
N SER A 57 -13.28 15.91 -12.53
CA SER A 57 -14.06 16.21 -13.73
C SER A 57 -13.83 15.25 -14.90
N ASN A 58 -12.78 14.43 -14.84
CA ASN A 58 -12.35 13.52 -15.90
C ASN A 58 -12.63 12.04 -15.56
N CYS A 59 -13.45 11.74 -14.56
CA CYS A 59 -13.81 10.36 -14.24
C CYS A 59 -14.73 9.79 -15.32
N ILE A 60 -14.51 8.51 -15.65
CA ILE A 60 -15.31 7.74 -16.58
C ILE A 60 -16.09 6.71 -15.77
N GLU A 61 -17.40 6.66 -15.96
CA GLU A 61 -18.22 5.60 -15.38
C GLU A 61 -17.97 4.29 -16.12
N LEU A 62 -17.43 3.31 -15.41
CA LEU A 62 -17.16 1.99 -15.95
C LEU A 62 -18.43 1.15 -15.91
N LYS A 63 -18.86 0.61 -17.06
CA LYS A 63 -20.07 -0.21 -17.21
C LYS A 63 -19.83 -1.37 -18.18
N GLY A 64 -20.62 -2.40 -18.02
CA GLY A 64 -20.66 -3.52 -18.95
C GLY A 64 -20.11 -4.83 -18.38
N PRO A 65 -20.21 -5.92 -19.15
CA PRO A 65 -19.83 -7.26 -18.69
C PRO A 65 -18.32 -7.37 -18.42
N GLU A 66 -17.48 -6.71 -19.21
CA GLU A 66 -16.02 -6.71 -19.05
C GLU A 66 -15.60 -6.15 -17.66
N VAL A 67 -16.28 -5.08 -17.21
CA VAL A 67 -16.04 -4.50 -15.88
C VAL A 67 -16.43 -5.49 -14.79
N MET A 68 -17.52 -6.25 -14.98
CA MET A 68 -17.94 -7.27 -14.02
C MET A 68 -16.93 -8.41 -13.91
N GLU A 69 -16.35 -8.84 -15.01
CA GLU A 69 -15.28 -9.86 -15.01
C GLU A 69 -14.04 -9.36 -14.25
N GLU A 70 -13.63 -8.10 -14.50
CA GLU A 70 -12.54 -7.48 -13.76
C GLU A 70 -12.84 -7.37 -12.26
N LEU A 71 -14.05 -6.96 -11.89
CA LEU A 71 -14.48 -6.88 -10.49
C LEU A 71 -14.47 -8.24 -9.79
N ILE A 72 -14.79 -9.33 -10.48
CA ILE A 72 -14.70 -10.70 -9.92
C ILE A 72 -13.24 -11.05 -9.59
N VAL A 73 -12.29 -10.71 -10.49
CA VAL A 73 -10.85 -10.90 -10.23
C VAL A 73 -10.39 -10.05 -9.05
N LEU A 74 -10.76 -8.78 -9.03
CA LEU A 74 -10.42 -7.86 -7.94
C LEU A 74 -11.02 -8.32 -6.61
N ARG A 75 -12.25 -8.83 -6.63
CA ARG A 75 -12.90 -9.41 -5.44
C ARG A 75 -12.09 -10.59 -4.89
N ARG A 76 -11.64 -11.51 -5.74
CA ARG A 76 -10.78 -12.61 -5.33
C ARG A 76 -9.49 -12.10 -4.67
N LEU A 77 -8.85 -11.09 -5.25
CA LEU A 77 -7.60 -10.54 -4.72
C LEU A 77 -7.79 -9.88 -3.34
N ILE A 78 -8.87 -9.14 -3.12
CA ILE A 78 -9.12 -8.56 -1.79
C ILE A 78 -9.50 -9.63 -0.76
N ASP A 79 -10.25 -10.66 -1.15
CA ASP A 79 -10.56 -11.78 -0.27
C ASP A 79 -9.26 -12.51 0.17
N LEU A 80 -8.28 -12.70 -0.73
CA LEU A 80 -6.95 -13.21 -0.38
C LEU A 80 -6.25 -12.33 0.66
N CYS A 81 -6.27 -11.00 0.49
CA CYS A 81 -5.70 -10.08 1.48
C CYS A 81 -6.36 -10.22 2.86
N PHE A 82 -7.69 -10.33 2.91
CA PHE A 82 -8.42 -10.48 4.17
C PHE A 82 -8.18 -11.84 4.82
N LEU A 83 -8.16 -12.92 4.06
CA LEU A 83 -7.86 -14.25 4.57
C LEU A 83 -6.44 -14.31 5.14
N PHE A 84 -5.45 -13.81 4.40
CA PHE A 84 -4.06 -13.76 4.85
C PHE A 84 -3.88 -12.89 6.10
N SER A 85 -4.70 -11.84 6.25
CA SER A 85 -4.65 -10.96 7.42
C SER A 85 -5.30 -11.57 8.67
N LYS A 86 -6.39 -12.35 8.51
CA LYS A 86 -7.27 -12.74 9.63
C LYS A 86 -7.13 -14.21 10.05
N LYS A 87 -6.55 -15.06 9.21
CA LYS A 87 -6.46 -16.51 9.44
C LYS A 87 -5.05 -16.95 9.73
N SER A 88 -4.88 -18.09 10.38
CA SER A 88 -3.57 -18.76 10.43
C SER A 88 -3.17 -19.20 9.01
N PHE A 89 -1.87 -19.28 8.74
CA PHE A 89 -1.38 -19.51 7.39
C PHE A 89 -1.92 -20.82 6.75
N PRO A 90 -1.98 -21.97 7.46
CA PRO A 90 -2.58 -23.18 6.88
C PRO A 90 -4.07 -23.02 6.54
N VAL A 91 -4.84 -22.36 7.40
CA VAL A 91 -6.28 -22.10 7.15
C VAL A 91 -6.46 -21.10 6.02
N PHE A 92 -5.57 -20.13 5.90
CA PHE A 92 -5.54 -19.21 4.76
C PHE A 92 -5.36 -19.98 3.44
N LEU A 93 -4.38 -20.87 3.34
CA LEU A 93 -4.14 -21.65 2.12
C LEU A 93 -5.36 -22.49 1.75
N GLU A 94 -5.94 -23.22 2.71
CA GLU A 94 -7.14 -24.04 2.50
C GLU A 94 -8.31 -23.21 1.95
N LEU A 95 -8.66 -22.10 2.62
CA LEU A 95 -9.77 -21.24 2.22
C LEU A 95 -9.51 -20.48 0.91
N ALA A 96 -8.27 -20.20 0.60
CA ALA A 96 -7.85 -19.52 -0.62
C ALA A 96 -7.70 -20.48 -1.82
N GLY A 97 -7.78 -21.80 -1.58
CA GLY A 97 -7.66 -22.82 -2.62
C GLY A 97 -6.23 -23.06 -3.09
N PHE A 98 -5.24 -22.75 -2.25
CA PHE A 98 -3.82 -23.01 -2.50
C PHE A 98 -3.34 -24.19 -1.66
N SER A 99 -2.31 -24.86 -2.15
CA SER A 99 -1.59 -25.91 -1.43
C SER A 99 -0.20 -25.44 -1.01
N GLN A 100 0.47 -26.17 -0.13
CA GLN A 100 1.82 -25.81 0.31
C GLN A 100 2.85 -25.80 -0.83
N VAL A 101 2.63 -26.56 -1.91
CA VAL A 101 3.51 -26.57 -3.09
C VAL A 101 3.41 -25.28 -3.92
N ASP A 102 2.36 -24.50 -3.73
CA ASP A 102 2.17 -23.23 -4.39
C ASP A 102 2.85 -22.08 -3.66
N VAL A 103 3.32 -22.30 -2.43
CA VAL A 103 3.97 -21.30 -1.60
C VAL A 103 5.46 -21.22 -1.94
N LEU A 104 5.87 -20.07 -2.47
CA LEU A 104 7.28 -19.80 -2.75
C LEU A 104 7.98 -19.16 -1.54
N ILE A 105 7.28 -18.27 -0.84
CA ILE A 105 7.76 -17.63 0.39
C ILE A 105 6.63 -17.59 1.40
N GLU A 106 6.95 -17.96 2.63
CA GLU A 106 6.07 -17.88 3.79
C GLU A 106 6.69 -17.01 4.88
N GLU A 107 6.22 -15.77 5.01
CA GLU A 107 6.61 -14.84 6.08
C GLU A 107 5.36 -14.25 6.75
N PRO A 108 4.59 -15.08 7.48
CA PRO A 108 3.28 -14.69 8.00
C PRO A 108 3.36 -13.83 9.27
N LYS A 109 4.55 -13.66 9.85
CA LYS A 109 4.73 -12.91 11.09
C LYS A 109 5.22 -11.50 10.81
N ALA A 110 4.46 -10.52 11.26
CA ALA A 110 4.88 -9.12 11.19
C ALA A 110 5.96 -8.78 12.22
N GLY A 111 6.85 -7.89 11.82
CA GLY A 111 7.83 -7.23 12.68
C GLY A 111 7.76 -5.71 12.52
N ILE A 112 8.61 -4.98 13.23
CA ILE A 112 8.73 -3.54 13.08
C ILE A 112 9.35 -3.24 11.71
N LEU A 113 8.65 -2.47 10.87
CA LEU A 113 9.02 -2.19 9.48
C LEU A 113 9.22 -3.47 8.63
N LYS A 114 8.65 -4.58 9.07
CA LYS A 114 8.71 -5.89 8.42
C LYS A 114 7.30 -6.47 8.35
N PRO A 115 6.45 -6.01 7.42
CA PRO A 115 5.09 -6.53 7.31
C PRO A 115 5.10 -8.00 6.88
N ALA A 116 4.12 -8.75 7.39
CA ALA A 116 3.91 -10.11 6.93
C ALA A 116 3.61 -10.12 5.44
N HIS A 117 4.20 -11.06 4.72
CA HIS A 117 3.99 -11.23 3.29
C HIS A 117 4.16 -12.70 2.89
N THR A 118 3.63 -13.04 1.74
CA THR A 118 3.77 -14.37 1.14
C THR A 118 3.83 -14.26 -0.37
N ILE A 119 4.48 -15.21 -1.02
CA ILE A 119 4.44 -15.37 -2.47
C ILE A 119 3.78 -16.69 -2.80
N LEU A 120 2.72 -16.61 -3.59
CA LEU A 120 1.96 -17.77 -4.07
C LEU A 120 2.08 -17.89 -5.59
N ARG A 121 2.22 -19.13 -6.07
CA ARG A 121 2.08 -19.44 -7.48
C ARG A 121 0.62 -19.67 -7.80
N ASP A 122 0.02 -18.80 -8.57
CA ASP A 122 -1.37 -18.91 -9.03
C ASP A 122 -1.40 -19.44 -10.47
N GLU A 123 -1.68 -20.72 -10.60
CA GLU A 123 -1.74 -21.40 -11.91
C GLU A 123 -2.94 -20.93 -12.73
N CYS A 124 -4.03 -20.52 -12.07
CA CYS A 124 -5.25 -20.07 -12.75
C CYS A 124 -5.03 -18.77 -13.51
N THR A 125 -4.27 -17.85 -12.94
CA THR A 125 -3.98 -16.54 -13.54
C THR A 125 -2.57 -16.45 -14.12
N LYS A 126 -1.79 -17.53 -14.06
CA LYS A 126 -0.37 -17.57 -14.44
C LYS A 126 0.39 -16.39 -13.82
N SER A 127 0.27 -16.26 -12.51
CA SER A 127 0.92 -15.17 -11.80
C SER A 127 1.58 -15.61 -10.49
N PHE A 128 2.67 -14.93 -10.15
CA PHE A 128 3.24 -14.95 -8.81
C PHE A 128 2.60 -13.82 -8.00
N LEU A 129 1.71 -14.20 -7.08
CA LEU A 129 1.00 -13.26 -6.22
C LEU A 129 1.84 -12.95 -4.98
N VAL A 130 2.29 -11.71 -4.86
CA VAL A 130 2.96 -11.20 -3.65
C VAL A 130 1.91 -10.51 -2.79
N LEU A 131 1.46 -11.16 -1.73
CA LEU A 131 0.47 -10.61 -0.81
C LEU A 131 1.17 -9.93 0.36
N ILE A 132 0.82 -8.66 0.61
CA ILE A 132 1.35 -7.87 1.73
C ILE A 132 0.23 -7.54 2.69
N ARG A 133 0.39 -7.94 3.95
CA ARG A 133 -0.60 -7.69 4.98
C ARG A 133 -0.63 -6.23 5.39
N GLY A 134 -1.85 -5.70 5.55
CA GLY A 134 -2.08 -4.40 6.14
C GLY A 134 -1.89 -4.39 7.67
N THR A 135 -2.25 -3.28 8.30
CA THR A 135 -2.15 -3.10 9.76
C THR A 135 -2.99 -4.13 10.50
N HIS A 136 -2.36 -4.98 11.32
CA HIS A 136 -3.05 -5.99 12.11
C HIS A 136 -2.45 -6.18 13.53
N SER A 137 -1.30 -5.59 13.79
CA SER A 137 -0.62 -5.69 15.08
C SER A 137 -0.04 -4.34 15.52
N MET A 138 0.37 -4.23 16.79
CA MET A 138 1.09 -3.06 17.30
C MET A 138 2.35 -2.75 16.46
N LYS A 139 3.02 -3.77 15.95
CA LYS A 139 4.23 -3.63 15.12
C LYS A 139 3.91 -3.04 13.74
N ASP A 140 2.80 -3.48 13.12
CA ASP A 140 2.33 -2.91 11.86
C ASP A 140 1.87 -1.45 12.06
N THR A 141 1.20 -1.16 13.19
CA THR A 141 0.80 0.20 13.58
C THR A 141 2.02 1.12 13.69
N LEU A 142 3.13 0.65 14.27
CA LEU A 142 4.34 1.43 14.37
C LEU A 142 4.92 1.80 12.99
N THR A 143 4.83 0.90 12.02
CA THR A 143 5.19 1.20 10.63
C THR A 143 4.31 2.32 10.05
N ALA A 144 3.00 2.28 10.34
CA ALA A 144 2.05 3.29 9.87
C ALA A 144 2.22 4.66 10.52
N VAL A 145 2.68 4.71 11.77
CA VAL A 145 2.85 5.97 12.53
C VAL A 145 4.18 6.66 12.19
N THR A 146 5.12 5.98 11.53
CA THR A 146 6.39 6.59 11.10
C THR A 146 6.15 7.55 9.93
N GLY A 147 5.57 8.72 10.26
CA GLY A 147 5.04 9.68 9.29
C GLY A 147 6.09 10.53 8.55
N ALA A 148 7.39 10.38 8.86
CA ALA A 148 8.43 11.09 8.15
C ALA A 148 8.44 10.72 6.65
N VAL A 149 8.68 11.71 5.80
CA VAL A 149 8.84 11.51 4.35
C VAL A 149 10.31 11.40 3.98
N VAL A 150 10.60 10.62 2.96
CA VAL A 150 11.94 10.46 2.39
C VAL A 150 11.91 10.72 0.89
N PRO A 151 12.98 11.22 0.29
CA PRO A 151 13.10 11.29 -1.17
C PRO A 151 12.90 9.91 -1.79
N PHE A 152 12.11 9.87 -2.83
CA PHE A 152 11.83 8.68 -3.61
C PHE A 152 11.76 9.04 -5.09
N HIS A 153 12.10 8.10 -5.97
CA HIS A 153 12.09 8.34 -7.40
C HIS A 153 11.53 7.14 -8.15
N HIS A 154 11.06 7.40 -9.34
CA HIS A 154 10.68 6.39 -10.32
C HIS A 154 11.50 6.61 -11.59
N SER A 155 12.28 5.60 -11.98
CA SER A 155 13.01 5.57 -13.23
C SER A 155 12.17 4.86 -14.28
N VAL A 156 11.72 5.58 -15.30
CA VAL A 156 11.06 4.97 -16.45
C VAL A 156 12.15 4.43 -17.37
N LEU A 157 12.17 3.12 -17.53
CA LEU A 157 13.12 2.43 -18.41
C LEU A 157 12.53 2.32 -19.82
N ASP A 158 13.37 2.57 -20.82
CA ASP A 158 13.09 2.36 -22.22
C ASP A 158 14.25 1.58 -22.87
N GLU A 159 14.14 1.13 -24.11
CA GLU A 159 15.16 0.34 -24.83
C GLU A 159 16.57 0.98 -24.84
N GLY A 160 16.65 2.29 -24.60
CA GLY A 160 17.91 3.07 -24.51
C GLY A 160 18.42 3.33 -23.07
N GLY A 161 17.76 2.84 -22.04
CA GLY A 161 18.08 3.11 -20.63
C GLY A 161 17.02 3.93 -19.91
N ILE A 162 17.42 4.84 -19.00
CA ILE A 162 16.46 5.71 -18.29
C ILE A 162 15.99 6.82 -19.22
N SER A 163 14.71 6.75 -19.65
CA SER A 163 14.07 7.76 -20.51
C SER A 163 13.50 8.93 -19.70
N LYS A 164 13.06 8.69 -18.46
CA LYS A 164 12.47 9.71 -17.59
C LYS A 164 12.72 9.37 -16.13
N LEU A 165 13.06 10.40 -15.35
CA LEU A 165 13.18 10.32 -13.90
C LEU A 165 12.08 11.18 -13.27
N VAL A 166 11.21 10.55 -12.47
CA VAL A 166 10.19 11.24 -11.68
C VAL A 166 10.66 11.29 -10.24
N LEU A 167 10.86 12.50 -9.72
CA LEU A 167 11.28 12.73 -8.34
C LEU A 167 10.09 13.09 -7.47
N GLY A 168 10.13 12.70 -6.21
CA GLY A 168 9.12 13.05 -5.21
C GLY A 168 9.50 12.57 -3.83
N TYR A 169 8.51 12.46 -2.97
CA TYR A 169 8.67 11.99 -1.61
C TYR A 169 7.72 10.82 -1.34
N ALA A 170 8.14 9.93 -0.46
CA ALA A 170 7.32 8.81 -0.04
C ALA A 170 7.42 8.60 1.48
N HIS A 171 6.45 7.89 2.04
CA HIS A 171 6.35 7.62 3.46
C HIS A 171 7.50 6.72 3.93
N CYS A 172 8.32 7.21 4.85
CA CYS A 172 9.57 6.58 5.31
C CYS A 172 9.37 5.13 5.75
N GLY A 173 8.37 4.86 6.60
CA GLY A 173 8.09 3.52 7.12
C GLY A 173 7.71 2.53 6.03
N MET A 174 6.86 2.95 5.07
CA MET A 174 6.46 2.08 3.96
C MET A 174 7.60 1.86 2.97
N VAL A 175 8.45 2.87 2.71
CA VAL A 175 9.68 2.69 1.90
C VAL A 175 10.62 1.70 2.55
N ALA A 176 10.84 1.81 3.86
CA ALA A 176 11.71 0.86 4.59
C ALA A 176 11.16 -0.56 4.54
N ALA A 177 9.85 -0.72 4.73
CA ALA A 177 9.15 -2.01 4.61
C ALA A 177 9.26 -2.59 3.19
N ALA A 178 8.98 -1.79 2.17
CA ALA A 178 9.06 -2.21 0.77
C ALA A 178 10.49 -2.64 0.38
N ARG A 179 11.51 -1.88 0.79
CA ARG A 179 12.92 -2.24 0.56
C ARG A 179 13.33 -3.51 1.29
N TRP A 180 12.82 -3.73 2.51
CA TRP A 180 13.08 -4.96 3.24
C TRP A 180 12.46 -6.17 2.53
N ILE A 181 11.19 -6.07 2.10
CA ILE A 181 10.53 -7.12 1.32
C ILE A 181 11.30 -7.38 0.04
N ALA A 182 11.62 -6.34 -0.75
CA ALA A 182 12.33 -6.47 -2.02
C ALA A 182 13.62 -7.29 -1.88
N ARG A 183 14.44 -7.00 -0.86
CA ARG A 183 15.68 -7.76 -0.60
C ARG A 183 15.42 -9.23 -0.32
N GLY A 184 14.34 -9.55 0.40
CA GLY A 184 13.99 -10.92 0.74
C GLY A 184 13.43 -11.73 -0.42
N ILE A 185 12.62 -11.09 -1.28
CA ILE A 185 11.87 -11.80 -2.32
C ILE A 185 12.57 -11.83 -3.69
N THR A 186 13.46 -10.87 -3.99
CA THR A 186 14.14 -10.76 -5.30
C THR A 186 14.80 -12.07 -5.75
N PRO A 187 15.62 -12.76 -4.94
CA PRO A 187 16.25 -14.01 -5.39
C PRO A 187 15.24 -15.10 -5.74
N CYS A 188 14.18 -15.23 -4.95
CA CYS A 188 13.11 -16.19 -5.18
C CYS A 188 12.32 -15.86 -6.46
N LEU A 189 11.96 -14.59 -6.67
CA LEU A 189 11.25 -14.17 -7.86
C LEU A 189 12.07 -14.34 -9.13
N LEU A 190 13.39 -14.05 -9.11
CA LEU A 190 14.29 -14.30 -10.25
C LEU A 190 14.31 -15.77 -10.64
N GLN A 191 14.40 -16.66 -9.66
CA GLN A 191 14.33 -18.10 -9.90
C GLN A 191 12.96 -18.50 -10.46
N ALA A 192 11.88 -17.97 -9.90
CA ALA A 192 10.52 -18.32 -10.28
C ALA A 192 10.20 -17.90 -11.73
N ILE A 193 10.53 -16.66 -12.14
CA ILE A 193 10.30 -16.20 -13.52
C ILE A 193 11.23 -16.91 -14.53
N THR A 194 12.41 -17.36 -14.11
CA THR A 194 13.28 -18.16 -14.98
C THR A 194 12.67 -19.53 -15.24
N GLN A 195 12.01 -20.14 -14.24
CA GLN A 195 11.32 -21.42 -14.38
C GLN A 195 9.99 -21.33 -15.11
N CYS A 196 9.26 -20.22 -14.93
CA CYS A 196 7.95 -19.98 -15.53
C CYS A 196 7.91 -18.57 -16.17
N PRO A 197 8.55 -18.39 -17.33
CA PRO A 197 8.70 -17.08 -17.98
C PRO A 197 7.37 -16.48 -18.46
N GLU A 198 6.32 -17.29 -18.59
CA GLU A 198 4.97 -16.85 -18.95
C GLU A 198 4.18 -16.29 -17.76
N TYR A 199 4.71 -16.44 -16.53
CA TYR A 199 4.04 -15.91 -15.34
C TYR A 199 4.39 -14.44 -15.11
N GLN A 200 3.40 -13.70 -14.66
CA GLN A 200 3.57 -12.29 -14.30
C GLN A 200 3.63 -12.12 -12.78
N ILE A 201 4.40 -11.15 -12.31
CA ILE A 201 4.42 -10.79 -10.90
C ILE A 201 3.31 -9.77 -10.64
N LYS A 202 2.44 -10.10 -9.68
CA LYS A 202 1.35 -9.22 -9.23
C LYS A 202 1.46 -9.00 -7.73
N ILE A 203 1.65 -7.76 -7.32
CA ILE A 203 1.74 -7.37 -5.91
C ILE A 203 0.38 -6.88 -5.44
N VAL A 204 -0.09 -7.41 -4.33
CA VAL A 204 -1.42 -7.09 -3.82
C VAL A 204 -1.35 -6.74 -2.34
N GLY A 205 -2.02 -5.66 -1.97
CA GLY A 205 -2.08 -5.24 -0.57
C GLY A 205 -3.33 -4.43 -0.25
N HIS A 206 -3.69 -4.41 1.03
CA HIS A 206 -4.79 -3.62 1.56
C HIS A 206 -4.29 -2.66 2.63
N SER A 207 -4.83 -1.44 2.67
CA SER A 207 -4.50 -0.42 3.68
C SER A 207 -2.99 -0.11 3.67
N LEU A 208 -2.30 -0.21 4.82
CA LEU A 208 -0.84 -0.06 4.91
C LEU A 208 -0.09 -1.01 3.96
N GLY A 209 -0.58 -2.26 3.82
CA GLY A 209 -0.03 -3.23 2.87
C GLY A 209 -0.20 -2.77 1.42
N GLY A 210 -1.28 -2.04 1.10
CA GLY A 210 -1.52 -1.45 -0.22
C GLY A 210 -0.50 -0.36 -0.58
N GLY A 211 -0.24 0.58 0.34
CA GLY A 211 0.81 1.59 0.14
C GLY A 211 2.21 0.98 0.03
N THR A 212 2.49 -0.03 0.86
CA THR A 212 3.77 -0.77 0.79
C THR A 212 3.87 -1.55 -0.53
N ALA A 213 2.78 -2.16 -1.02
CA ALA A 213 2.72 -2.86 -2.30
C ALA A 213 3.02 -1.93 -3.48
N ALA A 214 2.43 -0.74 -3.49
CA ALA A 214 2.70 0.27 -4.50
C ALA A 214 4.20 0.63 -4.54
N LEU A 215 4.80 0.97 -3.39
CA LEU A 215 6.23 1.31 -3.30
C LEU A 215 7.14 0.13 -3.67
N LEU A 216 6.78 -1.10 -3.26
CA LEU A 216 7.51 -2.30 -3.66
C LEU A 216 7.50 -2.50 -5.18
N THR A 217 6.38 -2.20 -5.82
CA THR A 217 6.27 -2.32 -7.27
C THR A 217 7.24 -1.38 -7.99
N TYR A 218 7.36 -0.13 -7.55
CA TYR A 218 8.37 0.80 -8.08
C TYR A 218 9.79 0.25 -7.93
N ILE A 219 10.11 -0.27 -6.73
CA ILE A 219 11.45 -0.80 -6.43
C ILE A 219 11.78 -2.00 -7.31
N LEU A 220 10.85 -2.95 -7.48
CA LEU A 220 11.08 -4.12 -8.32
C LEU A 220 11.22 -3.74 -9.80
N ARG A 221 10.39 -2.82 -10.28
CA ARG A 221 10.43 -2.37 -11.69
C ARG A 221 11.71 -1.62 -12.09
N GLU A 222 12.58 -1.27 -11.14
CA GLU A 222 13.94 -0.79 -11.44
C GLU A 222 14.85 -1.89 -12.03
N HIS A 223 14.46 -3.16 -11.85
CA HIS A 223 15.13 -4.30 -12.49
C HIS A 223 14.41 -4.66 -13.78
N THR A 224 15.17 -4.86 -14.86
CA THR A 224 14.63 -5.19 -16.19
C THR A 224 13.79 -6.46 -16.17
N GLU A 225 14.20 -7.44 -15.40
CA GLU A 225 13.52 -8.74 -15.25
C GLU A 225 12.12 -8.58 -14.63
N PHE A 226 11.90 -7.52 -13.86
CA PHE A 226 10.63 -7.24 -13.17
C PHE A 226 9.86 -6.06 -13.79
N SER A 227 10.25 -5.59 -14.97
CA SER A 227 9.66 -4.41 -15.63
C SER A 227 8.15 -4.54 -15.90
N THR A 228 7.63 -5.76 -15.99
CA THR A 228 6.20 -6.06 -16.20
C THR A 228 5.40 -6.23 -14.90
N THR A 229 6.03 -6.12 -13.73
CA THR A 229 5.35 -6.25 -12.43
C THR A 229 4.21 -5.26 -12.30
N THR A 230 3.05 -5.73 -11.84
CA THR A 230 1.85 -4.91 -11.61
C THR A 230 1.45 -4.92 -10.13
N CYS A 231 0.67 -3.93 -9.73
CA CYS A 231 0.15 -3.80 -8.38
C CYS A 231 -1.37 -3.61 -8.36
N VAL A 232 -2.03 -4.25 -7.40
CA VAL A 232 -3.41 -3.94 -7.03
C VAL A 232 -3.43 -3.53 -5.55
N ALA A 233 -3.74 -2.28 -5.30
CA ALA A 233 -3.77 -1.69 -3.97
C ALA A 233 -5.22 -1.37 -3.55
N PHE A 234 -5.71 -2.05 -2.52
CA PHE A 234 -7.05 -1.82 -1.98
C PHE A 234 -6.98 -0.84 -0.82
N ALA A 235 -7.73 0.26 -0.91
CA ALA A 235 -7.76 1.31 0.11
C ALA A 235 -6.34 1.62 0.65
N PRO A 236 -5.34 1.88 -0.21
CA PRO A 236 -3.96 2.03 0.23
C PRO A 236 -3.82 3.24 1.15
N ALA A 237 -3.01 3.12 2.18
CA ALA A 237 -2.60 4.29 2.95
C ALA A 237 -1.81 5.25 2.05
N SER A 238 -2.02 6.55 2.23
CA SER A 238 -1.30 7.61 1.51
C SER A 238 0.21 7.42 1.67
N CYS A 239 0.92 7.19 0.58
CA CYS A 239 2.31 6.72 0.64
C CYS A 239 3.32 7.51 -0.19
N MET A 240 2.88 8.37 -1.10
CA MET A 240 3.77 9.11 -1.99
C MET A 240 3.14 10.41 -2.51
N THR A 241 3.96 11.30 -3.06
CA THR A 241 3.53 12.54 -3.70
C THR A 241 2.77 12.25 -5.00
N TRP A 242 1.97 13.23 -5.43
CA TRP A 242 1.10 13.12 -6.60
C TRP A 242 1.86 12.75 -7.87
N GLU A 243 2.99 13.38 -8.13
CA GLU A 243 3.80 13.15 -9.32
C GLU A 243 4.28 11.70 -9.43
N LEU A 244 4.68 11.13 -8.29
CA LEU A 244 5.02 9.70 -8.21
C LEU A 244 3.80 8.83 -8.47
N ALA A 245 2.67 9.11 -7.82
CA ALA A 245 1.45 8.33 -7.98
C ALA A 245 0.98 8.32 -9.46
N GLU A 246 0.97 9.48 -10.11
CA GLU A 246 0.63 9.60 -11.54
C GLU A 246 1.59 8.81 -12.44
N SER A 247 2.86 8.75 -12.09
CA SER A 247 3.85 8.00 -12.89
C SER A 247 3.60 6.48 -12.86
N GLY A 248 2.88 5.99 -11.84
CA GLY A 248 2.55 4.57 -11.65
C GLY A 248 1.22 4.11 -12.23
N LYS A 249 0.41 5.00 -12.79
CA LYS A 249 -0.97 4.70 -13.24
C LYS A 249 -1.11 3.58 -14.28
N HIS A 250 -0.02 3.24 -14.97
CA HIS A 250 -0.02 2.18 -15.98
C HIS A 250 0.24 0.78 -15.41
N PHE A 251 0.72 0.68 -14.15
CA PHE A 251 1.05 -0.60 -13.53
C PHE A 251 0.53 -0.73 -12.08
N ILE A 252 -0.07 0.32 -11.53
CA ILE A 252 -0.72 0.30 -10.22
C ILE A 252 -2.21 0.59 -10.39
N THR A 253 -3.04 -0.38 -10.04
CA THR A 253 -4.49 -0.22 -9.94
C THR A 253 -4.86 0.02 -8.48
N THR A 254 -5.49 1.15 -8.21
CA THR A 254 -5.96 1.52 -6.86
C THR A 254 -7.47 1.40 -6.77
N ILE A 255 -7.95 0.66 -5.79
CA ILE A 255 -9.37 0.45 -5.53
C ILE A 255 -9.75 1.13 -4.22
N VAL A 256 -10.64 2.10 -4.29
CA VAL A 256 -11.15 2.86 -3.13
C VAL A 256 -12.66 2.68 -3.05
N ASN A 257 -13.18 2.33 -1.88
CA ASN A 257 -14.62 2.15 -1.68
C ASN A 257 -15.25 3.44 -1.14
N GLY A 258 -15.95 4.17 -2.01
CA GLY A 258 -16.68 5.37 -1.63
C GLY A 258 -15.77 6.43 -0.97
N ALA A 259 -16.17 6.88 0.21
CA ALA A 259 -15.48 7.90 0.99
C ALA A 259 -14.49 7.33 2.01
N ASP A 260 -13.76 6.26 1.65
CA ASP A 260 -12.74 5.69 2.52
C ASP A 260 -11.67 6.73 2.87
N LEU A 261 -11.48 6.94 4.17
CA LEU A 261 -10.58 7.95 4.70
C LEU A 261 -9.10 7.54 4.58
N VAL A 262 -8.80 6.24 4.57
CA VAL A 262 -7.42 5.72 4.62
C VAL A 262 -6.53 6.23 3.49
N PRO A 263 -6.97 6.27 2.21
CA PRO A 263 -6.15 6.78 1.12
C PRO A 263 -5.87 8.30 1.17
N THR A 264 -6.66 9.04 1.94
CA THR A 264 -6.61 10.51 1.98
C THR A 264 -5.96 11.06 3.25
N VAL A 265 -5.78 10.24 4.29
CA VAL A 265 -5.12 10.67 5.53
C VAL A 265 -3.61 10.77 5.33
N SER A 266 -3.11 11.99 5.44
CA SER A 266 -1.70 12.34 5.45
C SER A 266 -1.47 13.53 6.36
N THR A 267 -0.24 13.84 6.72
CA THR A 267 0.09 15.08 7.45
C THR A 267 -0.39 16.31 6.68
N ALA A 268 -0.20 16.32 5.36
CA ALA A 268 -0.66 17.42 4.51
C ALA A 268 -2.19 17.61 4.55
N SER A 269 -2.95 16.51 4.41
CA SER A 269 -4.44 16.62 4.47
C SER A 269 -4.96 17.00 5.85
N ILE A 270 -4.24 16.69 6.92
CA ILE A 270 -4.55 17.16 8.28
C ILE A 270 -4.24 18.66 8.42
N ASP A 271 -3.13 19.14 7.85
CA ASP A 271 -2.79 20.55 7.83
C ASP A 271 -3.75 21.36 6.96
N ASP A 272 -4.20 20.82 5.84
CA ASP A 272 -5.25 21.43 4.98
C ASP A 272 -6.56 21.54 5.76
N LEU A 273 -7.03 20.45 6.37
CA LEU A 273 -8.22 20.47 7.24
C LEU A 273 -8.09 21.53 8.34
N ARG A 274 -6.92 21.64 8.94
CA ARG A 274 -6.63 22.62 9.98
C ARG A 274 -6.68 24.06 9.46
N SER A 275 -6.28 24.30 8.22
CA SER A 275 -6.35 25.64 7.62
C SER A 275 -7.76 26.05 7.22
N GLU A 276 -8.65 25.07 6.99
CA GLU A 276 -10.07 25.32 6.66
C GLU A 276 -10.99 25.49 7.88
N VAL A 277 -10.55 25.03 9.05
CA VAL A 277 -11.29 25.12 10.32
C VAL A 277 -10.93 26.37 11.08
#